data_9b26cd0d5769f3961746f9cb1dc834b8
#
_entry.id   9b26cd0d5769f3961746f9cb1dc834b8
#
_cell.length_a   1.000
_cell.length_b   1.000
_cell.length_c   1.000
_cell.angle_alpha   90.00
_cell.angle_beta   90.00
_cell.angle_gamma   90.00
#
_symmetry.space_group_name_H-M   'P 1'
#
loop_
_entity.id
_entity.type
_entity.pdbx_description
1 polymer ?
#
loop_
_entity_poly.entity_id
_entity_poly.type
_entity_poly.pdbx_seq_one_letter_code
_entity_poly.pdbx_strand_id
1 'polypeptide(L)'
;MLADMNLVPGDFHIDTNFEELLDKILLPGRSMDRHMLNTELIKPSWASQIGRNSEGLWVEFEQLGKPRRVYLPQSGDEFRYDKVGLYTDLTIKDITQRCRWIPPGIFCMGSPSSEKERHDNENQHQVTLSQGFWLADTVCTQALWKAVMGDNPAFFTENENNPVEQVSWDDVQNFIKLLNNLIPGLGAQLPTEAQWEYACRAGTTTPFSFGENITPEQVNYDGNVPYTNGKKGWFREKTVAVKSLPANPWGLYEMHGNVWEWCADWYDDFSVIPIIDPMGSEAGSSRVLRGGSWSNHGWRTRSANRGWYAPVNRDNYIGFRFVVG
;
A
#
# COMPACT_ATOMS: atom_id res chain seq x y z
N MET A 1 -4.68 32.74 4.17
CA MET A 1 -3.22 32.59 4.10
C MET A 1 -2.89 31.12 4.35
N LEU A 2 -3.14 30.25 3.37
CA LEU A 2 -2.85 28.82 3.35
C LEU A 2 -2.37 28.46 1.92
N ALA A 3 -1.50 29.28 1.39
CA ALA A 3 -0.75 28.99 0.18
C ALA A 3 0.71 28.84 0.62
N ASP A 4 1.37 27.80 0.14
CA ASP A 4 2.79 27.47 0.25
C ASP A 4 3.17 26.37 1.28
N MET A 5 2.47 25.23 1.21
CA MET A 5 3.10 23.94 1.57
C MET A 5 2.76 22.92 0.49
N ASN A 6 3.32 23.12 -0.69
CA ASN A 6 3.43 22.08 -1.71
C ASN A 6 4.50 21.07 -1.28
N LEU A 7 4.17 20.16 -0.37
CA LEU A 7 4.88 18.91 -0.25
C LEU A 7 4.40 18.02 -1.40
N VAL A 8 4.90 18.30 -2.59
CA VAL A 8 4.71 17.42 -3.74
C VAL A 8 5.50 16.16 -3.46
N PRO A 9 4.86 14.96 -3.48
CA PRO A 9 5.52 13.67 -3.26
C PRO A 9 6.56 13.30 -4.32
N GLY A 10 6.99 14.22 -5.14
CA GLY A 10 8.03 14.04 -6.16
C GLY A 10 9.42 14.53 -5.77
N ASP A 11 9.58 15.26 -4.66
CA ASP A 11 10.86 15.83 -4.26
C ASP A 11 11.65 15.00 -3.25
N PHE A 12 11.50 13.67 -3.29
CA PHE A 12 12.46 12.77 -2.64
C PHE A 12 13.74 12.67 -3.49
N HIS A 13 14.43 13.78 -3.63
CA HIS A 13 15.83 13.74 -4.05
C HIS A 13 16.64 13.18 -2.88
N ILE A 14 17.06 11.92 -3.03
CA ILE A 14 18.12 11.35 -2.20
C ILE A 14 19.35 12.21 -2.51
N ASP A 15 19.87 12.88 -1.48
CA ASP A 15 21.17 13.53 -1.59
C ASP A 15 22.19 12.46 -2.04
N THR A 16 22.88 12.72 -3.14
CA THR A 16 23.90 11.78 -3.68
C THR A 16 24.98 11.42 -2.67
N ASN A 17 25.24 12.27 -1.69
CA ASN A 17 26.10 11.97 -0.56
C ASN A 17 25.53 10.89 0.39
N PHE A 18 24.23 10.70 0.42
CA PHE A 18 23.59 9.71 1.27
C PHE A 18 23.65 8.30 0.66
N GLU A 19 23.46 8.16 -0.66
CA GLU A 19 23.67 6.88 -1.36
C GLU A 19 25.14 6.41 -1.26
N GLU A 20 26.10 7.32 -1.42
CA GLU A 20 27.51 7.02 -1.26
C GLU A 20 27.89 6.63 0.16
N LEU A 21 27.16 7.16 1.16
CA LEU A 21 27.32 6.80 2.56
C LEU A 21 26.69 5.43 2.88
N LEU A 22 25.51 5.13 2.32
CA LEU A 22 24.86 3.84 2.45
C LEU A 22 25.68 2.70 1.83
N ASP A 23 26.27 2.90 0.66
CA ASP A 23 27.15 1.91 0.02
C ASP A 23 28.42 1.62 0.83
N LYS A 24 28.91 2.61 1.59
CA LYS A 24 30.07 2.44 2.49
C LYS A 24 29.71 1.75 3.81
N ILE A 25 28.45 1.81 4.24
CA ILE A 25 27.96 1.26 5.51
C ILE A 25 27.34 -0.12 5.32
N LEU A 26 26.65 -0.34 4.19
CA LEU A 26 25.99 -1.61 3.85
C LEU A 26 26.94 -2.57 3.12
N LEU A 27 28.09 -2.90 3.72
CA LEU A 27 28.89 -4.02 3.25
C LEU A 27 28.08 -5.33 3.41
N PRO A 28 28.02 -6.19 2.37
CA PRO A 28 27.29 -7.45 2.45
C PRO A 28 27.79 -8.30 3.62
N GLY A 29 26.90 -8.65 4.56
CA GLY A 29 27.17 -9.61 5.61
C GLY A 29 27.46 -9.05 7.02
N ARG A 30 27.31 -7.75 7.26
CA ARG A 30 27.32 -7.22 8.62
C ARG A 30 25.94 -6.85 9.09
N SER A 31 25.44 -7.54 10.11
CA SER A 31 24.33 -7.04 10.91
C SER A 31 24.77 -5.70 11.52
N MET A 32 24.09 -4.62 11.19
CA MET A 32 24.38 -3.33 11.83
C MET A 32 24.02 -3.42 13.31
N ASP A 33 24.98 -3.09 14.16
CA ASP A 33 24.76 -2.98 15.60
C ASP A 33 23.65 -1.92 15.80
N ARG A 34 22.57 -2.31 16.48
CA ARG A 34 21.41 -1.43 16.79
C ARG A 34 21.83 -0.10 17.45
N HIS A 35 23.05 -0.02 17.96
CA HIS A 35 23.64 1.19 18.53
C HIS A 35 24.06 2.21 17.46
N MET A 36 24.44 1.78 16.25
CA MET A 36 24.82 2.69 15.17
C MET A 36 23.64 3.42 14.52
N LEU A 37 22.44 2.86 14.60
CA LEU A 37 21.21 3.52 14.13
C LEU A 37 20.78 4.73 14.99
N ASN A 38 21.38 4.91 16.16
CA ASN A 38 21.08 6.03 17.07
C ASN A 38 21.91 7.29 16.80
N THR A 39 22.90 7.25 15.91
CA THR A 39 23.80 8.37 15.69
C THR A 39 23.84 8.78 14.22
N GLU A 40 23.17 9.86 13.88
CA GLU A 40 23.37 10.76 12.72
C GLU A 40 23.28 10.19 11.31
N LEU A 41 23.22 8.87 11.06
CA LEU A 41 23.52 8.28 9.76
C LEU A 41 22.30 7.98 8.88
N ILE A 42 21.07 7.94 9.40
CA ILE A 42 19.88 7.68 8.59
C ILE A 42 18.76 8.61 9.04
N LYS A 43 18.94 9.90 8.80
CA LYS A 43 17.85 10.84 8.93
C LYS A 43 17.28 11.13 7.55
N PRO A 44 16.08 10.60 7.21
CA PRO A 44 15.43 10.96 5.95
C PRO A 44 15.35 12.48 5.82
N SER A 45 15.42 13.03 4.62
CA SER A 45 15.37 14.49 4.40
C SER A 45 14.13 15.14 5.01
N TRP A 46 13.02 14.38 5.09
CA TRP A 46 11.76 14.78 5.71
C TRP A 46 11.72 14.58 7.24
N ALA A 47 12.69 13.85 7.85
CA ALA A 47 12.74 13.61 9.28
C ALA A 47 13.56 14.69 10.00
N SER A 48 13.05 15.17 11.13
CA SER A 48 13.78 16.08 12.02
C SER A 48 14.73 15.34 12.95
N GLN A 49 14.31 14.18 13.47
CA GLN A 49 15.07 13.36 14.39
C GLN A 49 14.81 11.87 14.23
N ILE A 50 15.74 11.06 14.71
CA ILE A 50 15.60 9.62 14.91
C ILE A 50 16.10 9.27 16.30
N GLY A 51 15.47 8.33 16.99
CA GLY A 51 15.85 7.93 18.32
C GLY A 51 15.19 6.64 18.78
N ARG A 52 15.47 6.28 20.02
CA ARG A 52 14.91 5.12 20.71
C ARG A 52 14.49 5.48 22.12
N ASN A 53 13.37 4.92 22.55
CA ASN A 53 12.90 4.98 23.94
C ASN A 53 12.31 3.63 24.38
N SER A 54 11.58 3.59 25.48
CA SER A 54 10.90 2.39 25.99
C SER A 54 9.82 1.85 25.05
N GLU A 55 9.27 2.67 24.15
CA GLU A 55 8.24 2.29 23.18
C GLU A 55 8.85 1.73 21.89
N GLY A 56 10.15 1.94 21.67
CA GLY A 56 10.87 1.41 20.52
C GLY A 56 11.74 2.41 19.77
N LEU A 57 12.13 2.05 18.57
CA LEU A 57 12.82 2.91 17.62
C LEU A 57 11.80 3.83 16.96
N TRP A 58 12.10 5.12 16.85
CA TRP A 58 11.18 6.11 16.28
C TRP A 58 11.88 7.08 15.34
N VAL A 59 11.10 7.65 14.42
CA VAL A 59 11.47 8.77 13.54
C VAL A 59 10.52 9.93 13.83
N GLU A 60 11.07 11.14 13.98
CA GLU A 60 10.29 12.36 14.16
C GLU A 60 10.33 13.24 12.91
N PHE A 61 9.23 13.83 12.56
CA PHE A 61 9.09 14.76 11.43
C PHE A 61 8.12 15.88 11.80
N GLU A 62 8.22 16.99 11.10
CA GLU A 62 7.31 18.11 11.29
C GLU A 62 6.09 17.98 10.36
N GLN A 63 4.91 18.10 10.92
CA GLN A 63 3.67 18.06 10.17
C GLN A 63 2.71 19.15 10.68
N LEU A 64 2.28 20.03 9.76
CA LEU A 64 1.39 21.14 10.09
C LEU A 64 1.89 21.99 11.29
N GLY A 65 3.20 22.23 11.34
CA GLY A 65 3.84 22.98 12.42
C GLY A 65 3.92 22.25 13.77
N LYS A 66 3.75 20.91 13.78
CA LYS A 66 3.86 20.10 14.99
C LYS A 66 4.79 18.90 14.76
N PRO A 67 5.67 18.55 15.72
CA PRO A 67 6.46 17.34 15.63
C PRO A 67 5.56 16.11 15.75
N ARG A 68 5.79 15.11 14.90
CA ARG A 68 5.12 13.81 14.90
C ARG A 68 6.17 12.72 14.98
N ARG A 69 5.91 11.69 15.77
CA ARG A 69 6.77 10.51 15.89
C ARG A 69 6.11 9.29 15.28
N VAL A 70 6.93 8.52 14.60
CA VAL A 70 6.57 7.22 14.05
C VAL A 70 7.45 6.17 14.67
N TYR A 71 6.85 5.12 15.20
CA TYR A 71 7.55 4.01 15.80
C TYR A 71 7.68 2.86 14.79
N LEU A 72 8.79 2.12 14.89
CA LEU A 72 8.96 0.88 14.15
C LEU A 72 7.90 -0.13 14.64
N PRO A 73 7.20 -0.83 13.74
CA PRO A 73 6.28 -1.90 14.12
C PRO A 73 6.96 -2.94 15.00
N GLN A 74 6.21 -3.55 15.91
CA GLN A 74 6.75 -4.43 16.96
C GLN A 74 7.60 -5.60 16.43
N SER A 75 7.31 -6.16 15.30
CA SER A 75 8.11 -7.24 14.69
C SER A 75 9.05 -6.75 13.59
N GLY A 76 9.19 -5.45 13.43
CA GLY A 76 10.13 -4.89 12.47
C GLY A 76 11.56 -5.13 12.95
N ASP A 77 12.39 -5.74 12.10
CA ASP A 77 13.76 -6.07 12.45
C ASP A 77 14.58 -4.80 12.67
N GLU A 78 14.44 -3.85 11.74
CA GLU A 78 15.13 -2.55 11.76
C GLU A 78 14.50 -1.60 10.74
N PHE A 79 14.76 -0.31 10.87
CA PHE A 79 14.53 0.64 9.78
C PHE A 79 15.54 0.39 8.68
N ARG A 80 15.04 0.28 7.45
CA ARG A 80 15.86 0.22 6.24
C ARG A 80 15.41 1.30 5.27
N TYR A 81 16.31 1.71 4.42
CA TYR A 81 16.05 2.73 3.43
C TYR A 81 16.57 2.26 2.06
N ASP A 82 15.82 2.49 1.02
CA ASP A 82 16.24 2.26 -0.35
C ASP A 82 15.86 3.47 -1.23
N LYS A 83 16.08 3.39 -2.53
CA LYS A 83 15.82 4.48 -3.48
C LYS A 83 14.37 5.00 -3.51
N VAL A 84 13.43 4.26 -2.95
CA VAL A 84 12.01 4.63 -2.94
C VAL A 84 11.49 4.98 -1.54
N GLY A 85 12.31 4.85 -0.50
CA GLY A 85 11.98 5.33 0.84
C GLY A 85 12.21 4.33 1.97
N LEU A 86 11.65 4.65 3.11
CA LEU A 86 11.80 3.90 4.35
C LEU A 86 10.96 2.62 4.30
N TYR A 87 11.54 1.51 4.79
CA TYR A 87 10.85 0.24 4.92
C TYR A 87 11.32 -0.55 6.14
N THR A 88 10.55 -1.53 6.53
CA THR A 88 10.92 -2.58 7.48
C THR A 88 10.44 -3.93 6.95
N ASP A 89 11.16 -4.98 7.28
CA ASP A 89 10.77 -6.35 6.97
C ASP A 89 10.18 -6.98 8.25
N LEU A 90 8.98 -7.53 8.14
CA LEU A 90 8.30 -8.28 9.19
C LEU A 90 8.51 -9.76 8.94
N THR A 91 9.17 -10.43 9.89
CA THR A 91 9.33 -11.89 9.81
C THR A 91 8.19 -12.57 10.57
N ILE A 92 7.33 -13.28 9.84
CA ILE A 92 6.17 -14.00 10.35
C ILE A 92 6.42 -15.48 10.13
N LYS A 93 6.84 -16.19 11.17
CA LYS A 93 7.46 -17.52 11.07
C LYS A 93 8.65 -17.46 10.10
N ASP A 94 8.61 -18.19 8.98
CA ASP A 94 9.69 -18.20 7.98
C ASP A 94 9.40 -17.31 6.77
N ILE A 95 8.32 -16.51 6.82
CA ILE A 95 7.88 -15.65 5.71
C ILE A 95 8.18 -14.21 6.03
N THR A 96 8.83 -13.52 5.09
CA THR A 96 9.13 -12.10 5.20
C THR A 96 8.11 -11.28 4.42
N GLN A 97 7.44 -10.36 5.09
CA GLN A 97 6.60 -9.33 4.49
C GLN A 97 7.27 -7.97 4.66
N ARG A 98 7.59 -7.31 3.57
CA ARG A 98 8.05 -5.92 3.61
C ARG A 98 6.89 -4.97 3.81
N CYS A 99 7.06 -4.02 4.73
CA CYS A 99 6.18 -2.88 4.91
C CYS A 99 6.94 -1.59 4.59
N ARG A 100 6.34 -0.74 3.75
CA ARG A 100 6.86 0.58 3.41
C ARG A 100 6.18 1.66 4.23
N TRP A 101 6.97 2.61 4.68
CA TRP A 101 6.44 3.81 5.31
C TRP A 101 5.78 4.71 4.26
N ILE A 102 4.51 4.96 4.45
CA ILE A 102 3.74 5.91 3.65
C ILE A 102 3.61 7.19 4.47
N PRO A 103 4.21 8.31 4.02
CA PRO A 103 4.20 9.54 4.81
C PRO A 103 2.80 10.15 4.87
N PRO A 104 2.52 10.95 5.90
CA PRO A 104 1.30 11.76 5.93
C PRO A 104 1.28 12.75 4.77
N GLY A 105 0.08 13.12 4.32
CA GLY A 105 -0.04 14.06 3.20
C GLY A 105 -1.45 14.44 2.85
N ILE A 106 -1.57 15.25 1.82
CA ILE A 106 -2.83 15.73 1.25
C ILE A 106 -2.88 15.29 -0.21
N PHE A 107 -4.00 14.73 -0.62
CA PHE A 107 -4.20 14.35 -2.02
C PHE A 107 -5.65 14.57 -2.46
N CYS A 108 -5.86 14.52 -3.75
CA CYS A 108 -7.18 14.55 -4.34
C CYS A 108 -7.64 13.12 -4.60
N MET A 109 -8.58 12.64 -3.81
CA MET A 109 -9.19 11.32 -3.93
C MET A 109 -10.32 11.34 -4.95
N GLY A 110 -10.49 10.24 -5.69
CA GLY A 110 -11.48 10.16 -6.77
C GLY A 110 -10.93 10.63 -8.11
N SER A 111 -11.78 10.81 -9.12
CA SER A 111 -11.38 11.16 -10.48
C SER A 111 -12.04 12.46 -10.96
N PRO A 112 -11.32 13.29 -11.75
CA PRO A 112 -11.91 14.48 -12.35
C PRO A 112 -12.99 14.08 -13.37
N SER A 113 -13.96 14.96 -13.59
CA SER A 113 -15.06 14.72 -14.56
C SER A 113 -14.57 14.46 -15.99
N SER A 114 -13.34 14.87 -16.32
CA SER A 114 -12.69 14.65 -17.61
C SER A 114 -12.03 13.27 -17.75
N GLU A 115 -11.83 12.53 -16.65
CA GLU A 115 -11.21 11.20 -16.71
C GLU A 115 -12.12 10.23 -17.46
N LYS A 116 -11.57 9.55 -18.44
CA LYS A 116 -12.31 8.60 -19.25
C LYS A 116 -12.72 7.37 -18.44
N GLU A 117 -13.84 6.75 -18.78
CA GLU A 117 -14.35 5.52 -18.15
C GLU A 117 -14.52 5.66 -16.61
N ARG A 118 -14.65 6.90 -16.10
CA ARG A 118 -14.96 7.14 -14.69
C ARG A 118 -16.41 6.75 -14.37
N HIS A 119 -16.65 6.44 -13.11
CA HIS A 119 -18.01 6.24 -12.55
C HIS A 119 -18.44 7.43 -11.69
N ASP A 120 -19.76 7.60 -11.55
CA ASP A 120 -20.32 8.72 -10.76
C ASP A 120 -20.02 8.61 -9.25
N ASN A 121 -19.63 7.43 -8.77
CA ASN A 121 -19.22 7.17 -7.39
C ASN A 121 -17.75 7.55 -7.08
N GLU A 122 -17.04 8.14 -8.04
CA GLU A 122 -15.64 8.57 -7.92
C GLU A 122 -15.53 10.10 -7.74
N ASN A 123 -16.43 10.72 -6.99
CA ASN A 123 -16.45 12.16 -6.78
C ASN A 123 -15.13 12.66 -6.20
N GLN A 124 -14.52 13.63 -6.90
CA GLN A 124 -13.22 14.16 -6.53
C GLN A 124 -13.34 15.09 -5.31
N HIS A 125 -12.52 14.84 -4.30
CA HIS A 125 -12.47 15.65 -3.09
C HIS A 125 -11.07 15.59 -2.46
N GLN A 126 -10.76 16.59 -1.63
CA GLN A 126 -9.48 16.63 -0.93
C GLN A 126 -9.51 15.75 0.31
N VAL A 127 -8.49 14.90 0.47
CA VAL A 127 -8.28 14.09 1.66
C VAL A 127 -6.94 14.45 2.28
N THR A 128 -6.94 14.64 3.61
CA THR A 128 -5.74 14.77 4.42
C THR A 128 -5.55 13.50 5.23
N LEU A 129 -4.45 12.80 5.01
CA LEU A 129 -3.98 11.75 5.92
C LEU A 129 -3.04 12.41 6.93
N SER A 130 -3.54 12.59 8.16
CA SER A 130 -2.85 13.35 9.19
C SER A 130 -1.68 12.59 9.82
N GLN A 131 -1.63 11.28 9.63
CA GLN A 131 -0.58 10.39 10.08
C GLN A 131 -0.11 9.50 8.93
N GLY A 132 1.18 9.21 8.92
CA GLY A 132 1.70 8.17 8.04
C GLY A 132 1.40 6.77 8.60
N PHE A 133 1.66 5.76 7.80
CA PHE A 133 1.38 4.36 8.15
C PHE A 133 2.34 3.41 7.45
N TRP A 134 2.52 2.23 8.00
CA TRP A 134 3.27 1.17 7.36
C TRP A 134 2.34 0.31 6.53
N LEU A 135 2.59 0.20 5.24
CA LEU A 135 1.78 -0.59 4.30
C LEU A 135 2.59 -1.75 3.74
N ALA A 136 2.02 -2.95 3.76
CA ALA A 136 2.60 -4.10 3.06
C ALA A 136 2.86 -3.76 1.59
N ASP A 137 4.10 -3.96 1.12
CA ASP A 137 4.52 -3.58 -0.24
C ASP A 137 3.88 -4.45 -1.33
N THR A 138 3.31 -5.59 -0.95
CA THR A 138 2.53 -6.50 -1.79
C THR A 138 1.21 -6.86 -1.13
N VAL A 139 0.31 -7.44 -1.88
CA VAL A 139 -0.82 -8.18 -1.32
C VAL A 139 -0.32 -9.37 -0.49
N CYS A 140 -1.15 -9.86 0.46
CA CYS A 140 -0.86 -11.07 1.22
C CYS A 140 -0.66 -12.25 0.26
N THR A 141 0.49 -12.93 0.37
CA THR A 141 0.77 -14.12 -0.43
C THR A 141 0.12 -15.37 0.15
N GLN A 142 -0.05 -16.40 -0.66
CA GLN A 142 -0.50 -17.71 -0.21
C GLN A 142 0.43 -18.29 0.87
N ALA A 143 1.75 -18.10 0.73
CA ALA A 143 2.73 -18.50 1.73
C ALA A 143 2.47 -17.82 3.08
N LEU A 144 2.26 -16.50 3.09
CA LEU A 144 1.99 -15.74 4.30
C LEU A 144 0.64 -16.16 4.93
N TRP A 145 -0.40 -16.26 4.11
CA TRP A 145 -1.71 -16.72 4.57
C TRP A 145 -1.60 -18.10 5.26
N LYS A 146 -0.99 -19.07 4.59
CA LYS A 146 -0.78 -20.42 5.11
C LYS A 146 0.04 -20.43 6.40
N ALA A 147 1.05 -19.56 6.50
CA ALA A 147 1.84 -19.44 7.73
C ALA A 147 1.01 -18.96 8.92
N VAL A 148 0.02 -18.11 8.73
CA VAL A 148 -0.85 -17.57 9.79
C VAL A 148 -2.05 -18.48 10.04
N MET A 149 -2.77 -18.88 8.98
CA MET A 149 -4.06 -19.58 9.05
C MET A 149 -3.92 -21.11 9.10
N GLY A 150 -2.85 -21.66 8.51
CA GLY A 150 -2.59 -23.10 8.46
C GLY A 150 -3.14 -23.80 7.21
N ASP A 151 -3.91 -23.12 6.38
CA ASP A 151 -4.51 -23.63 5.14
C ASP A 151 -4.20 -22.70 3.94
N ASN A 152 -4.67 -23.06 2.75
CA ASN A 152 -4.59 -22.22 1.55
C ASN A 152 -5.90 -22.32 0.75
N PRO A 153 -6.77 -21.29 0.81
CA PRO A 153 -8.06 -21.28 0.10
C PRO A 153 -7.95 -20.94 -1.38
N ALA A 154 -6.78 -20.51 -1.86
CA ALA A 154 -6.60 -19.97 -3.19
C ALA A 154 -6.98 -20.97 -4.29
N PHE A 155 -7.50 -20.44 -5.41
CA PHE A 155 -7.81 -21.20 -6.61
C PHE A 155 -6.56 -21.46 -7.47
N PHE A 156 -5.69 -20.42 -7.63
CA PHE A 156 -4.45 -20.50 -8.42
C PHE A 156 -3.28 -20.89 -7.53
N THR A 157 -3.05 -22.18 -7.32
CA THR A 157 -2.10 -22.70 -6.32
C THR A 157 -0.71 -23.05 -6.86
N GLU A 158 -0.38 -22.70 -8.11
CA GLU A 158 0.88 -23.12 -8.76
C GLU A 158 2.13 -22.48 -8.14
N ASN A 159 1.97 -21.37 -7.42
CA ASN A 159 3.08 -20.64 -6.80
C ASN A 159 2.63 -19.98 -5.50
N GLU A 160 3.22 -20.35 -4.37
CA GLU A 160 2.88 -19.79 -3.05
C GLU A 160 3.22 -18.30 -2.92
N ASN A 161 3.99 -17.71 -3.85
CA ASN A 161 4.20 -16.26 -3.95
C ASN A 161 3.08 -15.54 -4.73
N ASN A 162 2.08 -16.25 -5.25
CA ASN A 162 0.88 -15.61 -5.78
C ASN A 162 0.09 -14.98 -4.63
N PRO A 163 -0.76 -13.97 -4.92
CA PRO A 163 -1.74 -13.49 -3.96
C PRO A 163 -2.57 -14.63 -3.37
N VAL A 164 -2.88 -14.57 -2.10
CA VAL A 164 -4.02 -15.34 -1.60
C VAL A 164 -5.29 -14.71 -2.16
N GLU A 165 -6.17 -15.53 -2.71
CA GLU A 165 -7.50 -15.16 -3.19
C GLU A 165 -8.53 -16.17 -2.67
N GLN A 166 -9.80 -16.05 -3.03
CA GLN A 166 -10.89 -16.81 -2.41
C GLN A 166 -11.06 -16.52 -0.91
N VAL A 167 -10.73 -15.32 -0.49
CA VAL A 167 -10.85 -14.84 0.89
C VAL A 167 -11.92 -13.76 1.00
N SER A 168 -12.86 -13.94 1.92
CA SER A 168 -13.86 -12.94 2.27
C SER A 168 -13.26 -11.87 3.20
N TRP A 169 -13.96 -10.73 3.35
CA TRP A 169 -13.58 -9.72 4.32
C TRP A 169 -13.52 -10.28 5.75
N ASP A 170 -14.48 -11.13 6.10
CA ASP A 170 -14.54 -11.80 7.40
C ASP A 170 -13.36 -12.75 7.61
N ASP A 171 -12.92 -13.50 6.58
CA ASP A 171 -11.71 -14.34 6.65
C ASP A 171 -10.47 -13.47 6.88
N VAL A 172 -10.38 -12.32 6.21
CA VAL A 172 -9.27 -11.37 6.38
C VAL A 172 -9.25 -10.79 7.79
N GLN A 173 -10.41 -10.48 8.40
CA GLN A 173 -10.46 -10.06 9.80
C GLN A 173 -9.96 -11.16 10.74
N ASN A 174 -10.28 -12.42 10.46
CA ASN A 174 -9.75 -13.55 11.24
C ASN A 174 -8.22 -13.68 11.07
N PHE A 175 -7.72 -13.56 9.84
CA PHE A 175 -6.28 -13.53 9.58
C PHE A 175 -5.58 -12.41 10.38
N ILE A 176 -6.09 -11.19 10.32
CA ILE A 176 -5.55 -10.02 11.04
C ILE A 176 -5.56 -10.27 12.55
N LYS A 177 -6.64 -10.82 13.09
CA LYS A 177 -6.74 -11.18 14.51
C LYS A 177 -5.66 -12.19 14.91
N LEU A 178 -5.47 -13.23 14.11
CA LEU A 178 -4.45 -14.26 14.38
C LEU A 178 -3.04 -13.69 14.24
N LEU A 179 -2.80 -12.84 13.24
CA LEU A 179 -1.52 -12.15 13.05
C LEU A 179 -1.17 -11.26 14.25
N ASN A 180 -2.13 -10.48 14.75
CA ASN A 180 -1.95 -9.66 15.95
C ASN A 180 -1.75 -10.49 17.23
N ASN A 181 -2.31 -11.69 17.30
CA ASN A 181 -2.04 -12.62 18.40
C ASN A 181 -0.63 -13.23 18.31
N LEU A 182 -0.16 -13.53 17.10
CA LEU A 182 1.20 -14.04 16.87
C LEU A 182 2.25 -12.98 17.19
N ILE A 183 1.93 -11.71 16.96
CA ILE A 183 2.84 -10.58 17.14
C ILE A 183 2.11 -9.49 17.96
N PRO A 184 2.10 -9.61 19.29
CA PRO A 184 1.46 -8.62 20.15
C PRO A 184 2.01 -7.21 19.93
N GLY A 185 1.12 -6.24 19.75
CA GLY A 185 1.49 -4.85 19.50
C GLY A 185 1.78 -4.50 18.03
N LEU A 186 1.63 -5.46 17.10
CA LEU A 186 1.81 -5.20 15.66
C LEU A 186 0.80 -4.17 15.13
N GLY A 187 -0.45 -4.20 15.61
CA GLY A 187 -1.49 -3.27 15.15
C GLY A 187 -1.91 -3.48 13.69
N ALA A 188 -1.81 -4.75 13.21
CA ALA A 188 -2.22 -5.06 11.84
C ALA A 188 -3.72 -4.81 11.64
N GLN A 189 -4.08 -4.19 10.51
CA GLN A 189 -5.45 -3.92 10.07
C GLN A 189 -5.52 -3.77 8.55
N LEU A 190 -6.74 -3.77 7.97
CA LEU A 190 -6.90 -3.38 6.58
C LEU A 190 -6.64 -1.86 6.42
N PRO A 191 -6.09 -1.42 5.28
CA PRO A 191 -6.03 0.01 4.97
C PRO A 191 -7.44 0.57 4.83
N THR A 192 -7.62 1.84 5.17
CA THR A 192 -8.83 2.56 4.74
C THR A 192 -8.80 2.75 3.22
N GLU A 193 -9.96 2.98 2.60
CA GLU A 193 -10.05 3.26 1.18
C GLU A 193 -9.17 4.45 0.77
N ALA A 194 -9.11 5.49 1.61
CA ALA A 194 -8.28 6.66 1.38
C ALA A 194 -6.79 6.36 1.49
N GLN A 195 -6.37 5.58 2.49
CA GLN A 195 -4.98 5.12 2.61
C GLN A 195 -4.57 4.30 1.37
N TRP A 196 -5.46 3.42 0.92
CA TRP A 196 -5.20 2.59 -0.25
C TRP A 196 -5.02 3.44 -1.52
N GLU A 197 -5.96 4.38 -1.81
CA GLU A 197 -5.87 5.23 -3.02
C GLU A 197 -4.66 6.17 -2.98
N TYR A 198 -4.37 6.77 -1.83
CA TYR A 198 -3.18 7.60 -1.63
C TYR A 198 -1.89 6.83 -1.95
N ALA A 199 -1.77 5.62 -1.41
CA ALA A 199 -0.64 4.75 -1.66
C ALA A 199 -0.58 4.25 -3.12
N CYS A 200 -1.72 3.93 -3.73
CA CYS A 200 -1.82 3.55 -5.13
C CYS A 200 -1.33 4.66 -6.06
N ARG A 201 -1.77 5.89 -5.83
CA ARG A 201 -1.37 7.06 -6.63
C ARG A 201 0.11 7.39 -6.47
N ALA A 202 0.68 7.18 -5.32
CA ALA A 202 2.10 7.48 -5.06
C ALA A 202 2.52 8.88 -5.58
N GLY A 203 1.66 9.88 -5.36
CA GLY A 203 1.87 11.27 -5.77
C GLY A 203 1.39 11.64 -7.18
N THR A 204 0.90 10.69 -7.97
CA THR A 204 0.34 10.99 -9.29
C THR A 204 -1.12 11.45 -9.21
N THR A 205 -1.55 12.22 -10.22
CA THR A 205 -2.95 12.63 -10.43
C THR A 205 -3.57 11.97 -11.66
N THR A 206 -2.79 11.18 -12.38
CA THR A 206 -3.18 10.41 -13.57
C THR A 206 -4.07 9.22 -13.22
N PRO A 207 -4.78 8.60 -14.19
CA PRO A 207 -5.59 7.41 -13.95
C PRO A 207 -4.82 6.25 -13.29
N PHE A 208 -3.53 6.14 -13.56
CA PHE A 208 -2.63 5.12 -13.03
C PHE A 208 -1.37 5.76 -12.45
N SER A 209 -0.73 5.10 -11.51
CA SER A 209 0.60 5.51 -11.02
C SER A 209 1.69 5.42 -12.09
N PHE A 210 1.41 4.77 -13.20
CA PHE A 210 2.26 4.65 -14.39
C PHE A 210 1.99 5.75 -15.44
N GLY A 211 1.03 6.65 -15.20
CA GLY A 211 0.63 7.73 -16.09
C GLY A 211 -0.77 7.56 -16.66
N GLU A 212 -0.98 8.04 -17.90
CA GLU A 212 -2.29 8.08 -18.55
C GLU A 212 -2.81 6.72 -19.01
N ASN A 213 -1.94 5.71 -19.12
CA ASN A 213 -2.31 4.39 -19.58
C ASN A 213 -1.42 3.32 -18.97
N ILE A 214 -1.78 2.05 -19.17
CA ILE A 214 -1.07 0.86 -18.70
C ILE A 214 -0.90 -0.16 -19.81
N THR A 215 0.05 -1.07 -19.61
CA THR A 215 0.27 -2.22 -20.48
C THR A 215 0.31 -3.52 -19.67
N PRO A 216 0.11 -4.70 -20.31
CA PRO A 216 0.24 -5.98 -19.60
C PRO A 216 1.63 -6.27 -19.02
N GLU A 217 2.68 -5.57 -19.44
CA GLU A 217 4.02 -5.63 -18.84
C GLU A 217 4.10 -4.89 -17.51
N GLN A 218 3.18 -3.95 -17.28
CA GLN A 218 3.10 -3.14 -16.05
C GLN A 218 2.06 -3.67 -15.08
N VAL A 219 0.94 -4.18 -15.59
CA VAL A 219 -0.26 -4.53 -14.81
C VAL A 219 -0.82 -5.88 -15.28
N ASN A 220 -1.26 -6.70 -14.34
CA ASN A 220 -1.98 -7.94 -14.65
C ASN A 220 -3.49 -7.67 -14.74
N TYR A 221 -4.00 -7.55 -15.98
CA TYR A 221 -5.40 -7.31 -16.32
C TYR A 221 -5.74 -7.98 -17.66
N ASP A 222 -7.00 -7.91 -18.12
CA ASP A 222 -7.36 -8.36 -19.47
C ASP A 222 -6.83 -7.37 -20.54
N GLY A 223 -5.63 -7.64 -21.03
CA GLY A 223 -4.97 -6.82 -22.05
C GLY A 223 -5.69 -6.79 -23.41
N ASN A 224 -6.69 -7.63 -23.64
CA ASN A 224 -7.53 -7.54 -24.85
C ASN A 224 -8.42 -6.30 -24.84
N VAL A 225 -8.71 -5.76 -23.62
CA VAL A 225 -9.56 -4.59 -23.41
C VAL A 225 -8.77 -3.53 -22.60
N PRO A 226 -7.80 -2.85 -23.27
CA PRO A 226 -7.00 -1.82 -22.62
C PRO A 226 -7.84 -0.59 -22.25
N TYR A 227 -7.28 0.27 -21.42
CA TYR A 227 -7.88 1.55 -21.10
C TYR A 227 -7.81 2.49 -22.31
N THR A 228 -8.93 3.09 -22.68
CA THR A 228 -9.08 4.07 -23.78
C THR A 228 -8.35 3.68 -25.09
N ASN A 229 -7.32 4.44 -25.45
CA ASN A 229 -6.49 4.24 -26.65
C ASN A 229 -5.25 3.36 -26.39
N GLY A 230 -5.21 2.64 -25.27
CA GLY A 230 -4.11 1.76 -24.90
C GLY A 230 -3.90 0.66 -25.93
N LYS A 231 -2.67 0.19 -26.03
CA LYS A 231 -2.33 -0.91 -26.93
C LYS A 231 -2.85 -2.22 -26.35
N LYS A 232 -3.54 -3.00 -27.16
CA LYS A 232 -3.92 -4.37 -26.81
C LYS A 232 -2.67 -5.22 -26.53
N GLY A 233 -2.80 -6.13 -25.56
CA GLY A 233 -1.77 -7.06 -25.22
C GLY A 233 -2.34 -8.38 -24.73
N TRP A 234 -1.51 -9.19 -24.10
CA TRP A 234 -1.95 -10.51 -23.63
C TRP A 234 -2.86 -10.44 -22.39
N PHE A 235 -3.67 -11.45 -22.25
CA PHE A 235 -4.49 -11.74 -21.08
C PHE A 235 -3.95 -13.02 -20.41
N ARG A 236 -3.51 -12.93 -19.16
CA ARG A 236 -2.88 -14.05 -18.46
C ARG A 236 -3.87 -15.08 -17.89
N GLU A 237 -5.13 -14.68 -17.74
CA GLU A 237 -6.24 -15.50 -17.25
C GLU A 237 -6.05 -16.07 -15.84
N LYS A 238 -5.11 -15.51 -15.06
CA LYS A 238 -4.78 -15.92 -13.69
C LYS A 238 -3.99 -14.87 -12.95
N THR A 239 -3.84 -15.05 -11.65
CA THR A 239 -2.93 -14.26 -10.82
C THR A 239 -1.47 -14.50 -11.20
N VAL A 240 -0.61 -13.54 -10.92
CA VAL A 240 0.85 -13.65 -11.03
C VAL A 240 1.50 -13.47 -9.66
N ALA A 241 2.70 -14.01 -9.51
CA ALA A 241 3.48 -13.85 -8.29
C ALA A 241 3.71 -12.38 -7.97
N VAL A 242 3.66 -12.02 -6.70
CA VAL A 242 3.96 -10.67 -6.24
C VAL A 242 5.38 -10.27 -6.64
N LYS A 243 5.57 -8.99 -6.92
CA LYS A 243 6.87 -8.42 -7.40
C LYS A 243 7.32 -8.92 -8.77
N SER A 244 6.45 -9.60 -9.52
CA SER A 244 6.76 -10.01 -10.89
C SER A 244 6.52 -8.89 -11.91
N LEU A 245 5.84 -7.82 -11.51
CA LEU A 245 5.57 -6.62 -12.30
C LEU A 245 6.19 -5.39 -11.61
N PRO A 246 6.35 -4.26 -12.33
CA PRO A 246 6.93 -3.06 -11.77
C PRO A 246 6.13 -2.51 -10.59
N ALA A 247 6.84 -1.98 -9.59
CA ALA A 247 6.24 -1.23 -8.50
C ALA A 247 5.86 0.19 -8.94
N ASN A 248 4.94 0.82 -8.18
CA ASN A 248 4.67 2.24 -8.30
C ASN A 248 5.86 3.09 -7.76
N PRO A 249 5.84 4.44 -7.88
CA PRO A 249 6.92 5.30 -7.40
C PRO A 249 7.26 5.16 -5.91
N TRP A 250 6.36 4.66 -5.08
CA TRP A 250 6.60 4.41 -3.65
C TRP A 250 6.99 2.97 -3.34
N GLY A 251 7.29 2.15 -4.37
CA GLY A 251 7.74 0.78 -4.19
C GLY A 251 6.66 -0.20 -3.77
N LEU A 252 5.41 0.11 -4.05
CA LEU A 252 4.26 -0.77 -3.83
C LEU A 252 3.94 -1.51 -5.11
N TYR A 253 3.82 -2.82 -5.02
CA TYR A 253 3.61 -3.70 -6.15
C TYR A 253 2.14 -4.02 -6.35
N GLU A 254 1.76 -4.22 -7.60
CA GLU A 254 0.43 -4.69 -8.05
C GLU A 254 -0.75 -3.89 -7.43
N MET A 255 -0.57 -2.55 -7.24
CA MET A 255 -1.66 -1.67 -6.83
C MET A 255 -2.73 -1.50 -7.92
N HIS A 256 -2.40 -1.90 -9.14
CA HIS A 256 -3.29 -1.94 -10.30
C HIS A 256 -3.37 -3.39 -10.78
N GLY A 257 -4.56 -3.98 -10.80
CA GLY A 257 -4.80 -5.34 -11.29
C GLY A 257 -4.33 -6.45 -10.34
N ASN A 258 -4.10 -7.63 -10.87
CA ASN A 258 -3.80 -8.88 -10.20
C ASN A 258 -4.98 -9.40 -9.36
N VAL A 259 -5.26 -8.81 -8.20
CA VAL A 259 -6.45 -9.07 -7.39
C VAL A 259 -7.07 -7.78 -6.87
N TRP A 260 -8.39 -7.74 -6.77
CA TRP A 260 -9.07 -6.73 -5.97
C TRP A 260 -8.62 -6.83 -4.51
N GLU A 261 -8.51 -5.71 -3.85
CA GLU A 261 -8.05 -5.64 -2.47
C GLU A 261 -9.13 -5.12 -1.53
N TRP A 262 -9.44 -5.89 -0.49
CA TRP A 262 -10.33 -5.46 0.57
C TRP A 262 -9.77 -4.24 1.31
N CYS A 263 -10.64 -3.25 1.55
CA CYS A 263 -10.39 -2.13 2.45
C CYS A 263 -11.23 -2.26 3.73
N ALA A 264 -10.90 -1.46 4.75
CA ALA A 264 -11.61 -1.46 6.03
C ALA A 264 -13.03 -0.90 5.91
N ASP A 265 -13.24 0.02 4.97
CA ASP A 265 -14.44 0.85 4.88
C ASP A 265 -15.67 0.07 4.43
N TRP A 266 -16.81 0.44 4.99
CA TRP A 266 -18.09 0.17 4.36
C TRP A 266 -18.22 1.03 3.10
N TYR A 267 -18.71 0.41 2.04
CA TYR A 267 -18.94 1.14 0.79
C TYR A 267 -20.10 2.11 0.94
N ASP A 268 -19.82 3.38 0.63
CA ASP A 268 -20.77 4.48 0.63
C ASP A 268 -20.33 5.53 -0.39
N ASP A 269 -21.16 6.53 -0.66
CA ASP A 269 -20.81 7.64 -1.55
C ASP A 269 -19.75 8.53 -0.92
N PHE A 270 -18.84 9.05 -1.78
CA PHE A 270 -17.84 9.99 -1.32
C PHE A 270 -18.45 11.34 -0.93
N SER A 271 -17.94 11.90 0.18
CA SER A 271 -18.13 13.31 0.50
C SER A 271 -17.59 14.19 -0.63
N VAL A 272 -18.22 15.30 -0.91
CA VAL A 272 -17.72 16.32 -1.84
C VAL A 272 -16.92 17.43 -1.14
N ILE A 273 -16.81 17.39 0.19
CA ILE A 273 -16.06 18.35 1.00
C ILE A 273 -14.72 17.74 1.44
N PRO A 274 -13.70 18.58 1.72
CA PRO A 274 -12.45 18.13 2.30
C PRO A 274 -12.65 17.35 3.60
N ILE A 275 -11.92 16.25 3.75
CA ILE A 275 -12.02 15.37 4.92
C ILE A 275 -10.63 14.98 5.44
N ILE A 276 -10.52 14.77 6.74
CA ILE A 276 -9.28 14.37 7.42
C ILE A 276 -9.48 12.96 7.97
N ASP A 277 -8.51 12.08 7.67
CA ASP A 277 -8.46 10.69 8.14
C ASP A 277 -9.80 9.94 7.99
N PRO A 278 -10.40 9.87 6.79
CA PRO A 278 -11.68 9.21 6.62
C PRO A 278 -11.58 7.71 6.92
N MET A 279 -12.57 7.20 7.63
CA MET A 279 -12.72 5.79 8.01
C MET A 279 -13.92 5.11 7.30
N GLY A 280 -14.53 5.80 6.34
CA GLY A 280 -15.77 5.34 5.70
C GLY A 280 -16.99 5.50 6.60
N SER A 281 -18.12 4.93 6.16
CA SER A 281 -19.37 4.86 6.94
C SER A 281 -19.24 3.93 8.15
N GLU A 282 -20.00 4.21 9.22
CA GLU A 282 -20.02 3.35 10.42
C GLU A 282 -20.70 1.99 10.17
N ALA A 283 -21.60 1.92 9.18
CA ALA A 283 -22.32 0.71 8.81
C ALA A 283 -22.62 0.66 7.32
N GLY A 284 -22.84 -0.54 6.79
CA GLY A 284 -23.17 -0.77 5.38
C GLY A 284 -23.48 -2.24 5.09
N SER A 285 -23.82 -2.54 3.85
CA SER A 285 -24.07 -3.91 3.39
C SER A 285 -22.91 -4.52 2.62
N SER A 286 -21.97 -3.69 2.17
CA SER A 286 -20.83 -4.09 1.36
C SER A 286 -19.55 -3.39 1.81
N ARG A 287 -18.43 -4.08 1.71
CA ARG A 287 -17.09 -3.53 1.95
C ARG A 287 -16.46 -3.07 0.65
N VAL A 288 -15.59 -2.07 0.75
CA VAL A 288 -14.87 -1.50 -0.38
C VAL A 288 -13.83 -2.50 -0.93
N LEU A 289 -13.75 -2.56 -2.26
CA LEU A 289 -12.70 -3.22 -3.02
C LEU A 289 -11.98 -2.20 -3.91
N ARG A 290 -10.66 -2.33 -4.03
CA ARG A 290 -9.83 -1.42 -4.82
C ARG A 290 -8.86 -2.18 -5.72
N GLY A 291 -8.37 -1.52 -6.80
CA GLY A 291 -7.27 -1.97 -7.64
C GLY A 291 -7.65 -2.72 -8.90
N GLY A 292 -8.81 -3.34 -8.96
CA GLY A 292 -9.15 -4.26 -10.06
C GLY A 292 -8.38 -5.57 -9.98
N SER A 293 -8.54 -6.44 -10.98
CA SER A 293 -7.93 -7.77 -10.97
C SER A 293 -7.46 -8.23 -12.33
N TRP A 294 -6.84 -9.42 -12.35
CA TRP A 294 -6.38 -10.10 -13.56
C TRP A 294 -7.47 -10.28 -14.62
N SER A 295 -8.73 -10.40 -14.23
CA SER A 295 -9.88 -10.65 -15.13
C SER A 295 -10.59 -9.37 -15.59
N ASN A 296 -10.16 -8.20 -15.14
CA ASN A 296 -10.82 -6.94 -15.44
C ASN A 296 -10.25 -6.24 -16.67
N HIS A 297 -11.08 -5.42 -17.30
CA HIS A 297 -10.66 -4.46 -18.32
C HIS A 297 -9.79 -3.35 -17.71
N GLY A 298 -8.95 -2.71 -18.53
CA GLY A 298 -8.00 -1.69 -18.06
C GLY A 298 -8.63 -0.56 -17.24
N TRP A 299 -9.84 -0.10 -17.56
CA TRP A 299 -10.50 0.98 -16.84
C TRP A 299 -10.85 0.62 -15.38
N ARG A 300 -11.01 -0.66 -15.06
CA ARG A 300 -11.28 -1.10 -13.68
C ARG A 300 -10.05 -1.09 -12.79
N THR A 301 -8.86 -0.99 -13.37
CA THR A 301 -7.60 -0.94 -12.61
C THR A 301 -7.09 0.48 -12.36
N ARG A 302 -7.89 1.54 -12.65
CA ARG A 302 -7.55 2.93 -12.35
C ARG A 302 -7.44 3.17 -10.84
N SER A 303 -6.61 4.11 -10.45
CA SER A 303 -6.43 4.49 -9.03
C SER A 303 -7.76 4.85 -8.36
N ALA A 304 -8.64 5.58 -9.06
CA ALA A 304 -9.93 6.05 -8.53
C ALA A 304 -11.05 5.01 -8.61
N ASN A 305 -10.88 3.92 -9.39
CA ASN A 305 -11.96 2.96 -9.57
C ASN A 305 -12.30 2.24 -8.26
N ARG A 306 -13.59 2.16 -7.96
CA ARG A 306 -14.15 1.58 -6.74
C ARG A 306 -14.95 0.33 -7.06
N GLY A 307 -14.74 -0.71 -6.28
CA GLY A 307 -15.58 -1.90 -6.25
C GLY A 307 -16.17 -2.09 -4.85
N TRP A 308 -17.12 -2.99 -4.76
CA TRP A 308 -17.72 -3.38 -3.49
C TRP A 308 -18.25 -4.80 -3.55
N TYR A 309 -18.26 -5.46 -2.37
CA TYR A 309 -18.81 -6.81 -2.25
C TYR A 309 -19.33 -7.04 -0.82
N ALA A 310 -20.29 -7.94 -0.65
CA ALA A 310 -20.73 -8.32 0.69
C ALA A 310 -19.56 -8.97 1.47
N PRO A 311 -19.42 -8.72 2.79
CA PRO A 311 -18.26 -9.16 3.57
C PRO A 311 -18.01 -10.67 3.56
N VAL A 312 -19.03 -11.47 3.29
CA VAL A 312 -18.96 -12.94 3.25
C VAL A 312 -18.56 -13.50 1.88
N ASN A 313 -18.54 -12.66 0.85
CA ASN A 313 -18.26 -13.10 -0.52
C ASN A 313 -16.76 -13.39 -0.73
N ARG A 314 -16.50 -14.36 -1.60
CA ARG A 314 -15.16 -14.81 -2.00
C ARG A 314 -15.12 -14.95 -3.51
N ASP A 315 -13.95 -14.70 -4.10
CA ASP A 315 -13.73 -14.99 -5.51
C ASP A 315 -12.24 -15.17 -5.82
N ASN A 316 -11.88 -15.80 -6.94
CA ASN A 316 -10.51 -16.07 -7.35
C ASN A 316 -9.75 -14.83 -7.88
N TYR A 317 -10.35 -13.68 -7.71
CA TYR A 317 -9.78 -12.38 -8.06
C TYR A 317 -9.83 -11.38 -6.89
N ILE A 318 -10.08 -11.84 -5.64
CA ILE A 318 -10.18 -10.99 -4.45
C ILE A 318 -9.18 -11.44 -3.39
N GLY A 319 -8.29 -10.54 -3.01
CA GLY A 319 -7.32 -10.68 -1.93
C GLY A 319 -7.27 -9.43 -1.05
N PHE A 320 -6.13 -9.15 -0.45
CA PHE A 320 -5.93 -7.99 0.42
C PHE A 320 -4.46 -7.70 0.66
N ARG A 321 -4.16 -6.48 1.09
CA ARG A 321 -2.93 -6.12 1.81
C ARG A 321 -3.29 -5.49 3.15
N PHE A 322 -2.34 -5.34 4.06
CA PHE A 322 -2.59 -4.82 5.39
C PHE A 322 -1.64 -3.68 5.73
N VAL A 323 -2.06 -2.85 6.67
CA VAL A 323 -1.24 -1.85 7.35
C VAL A 323 -0.86 -2.32 8.74
N VAL A 324 0.20 -1.77 9.32
CA VAL A 324 0.66 -2.04 10.69
C VAL A 324 1.11 -0.76 11.38
N GLY A 325 1.08 -0.75 12.72
CA GLY A 325 1.54 0.38 13.55
C GLY A 325 0.45 1.17 14.21
#